data_a2caaa39b9d967827a615a0ee1dcf4db
#
_entry.id   a2caaa39b9d967827a615a0ee1dcf4db
#
_cell.length_a   1.000
_cell.length_b   1.000
_cell.length_c   1.000
_cell.angle_alpha   90.00
_cell.angle_beta   90.00
_cell.angle_gamma   90.00
#
_symmetry.space_group_name_H-M   'P 1'
#
loop_
_entity.id
_entity.type
_entity.pdbx_description
1 polymer ?
#
loop_
_entity_poly.entity_id
_entity_poly.type
_entity_poly.pdbx_seq_one_letter_code
_entity_poly.pdbx_strand_id
1 'polypeptide(L)'
;MIMYPRKQQVAGKSWSGLLKPFHILKGISFVGTYQASIHLIDTGDGLVMIDTGYLNTFYWVVNGIYSLGYRPSDVKYIFMTHWHGDHVEGVKPMLTLAPEAKTVIGVRDDKRVFERYGIKPDIVVKDADTLTCGDITFRFVETPGHTVGTVSIFFDYPESGRTYHVGMFGGAGRGALFEDNVDYYKGSRNDYFNSLARLKAEKVDLFLGNHCWNNNTDEKAAAMKANPEINPFVDEKEFYRFLDYCYTDVKERMKREGLTE
;
A
#
# COMPACT_ATOMS: atom_id res chain seq x y z
N MET A 1 -11.47 -13.17 -17.61
CA MET A 1 -11.21 -13.05 -16.16
C MET A 1 -9.77 -12.55 -16.05
N ILE A 2 -9.56 -11.30 -15.66
CA ILE A 2 -8.21 -10.77 -15.44
C ILE A 2 -7.74 -11.43 -14.15
N MET A 3 -6.85 -12.42 -14.28
CA MET A 3 -6.17 -12.99 -13.12
C MET A 3 -5.06 -12.03 -12.69
N TYR A 4 -4.97 -11.74 -11.41
CA TYR A 4 -3.82 -11.08 -10.77
C TYR A 4 -2.92 -12.17 -10.16
N PRO A 5 -2.17 -12.93 -10.97
CA PRO A 5 -1.40 -14.05 -10.48
C PRO A 5 -0.23 -13.55 -9.66
N ARG A 6 -0.13 -14.04 -8.43
CA ARG A 6 1.06 -13.82 -7.60
C ARG A 6 2.24 -14.54 -8.27
N LYS A 7 3.15 -13.78 -8.89
CA LYS A 7 4.40 -14.35 -9.43
C LYS A 7 5.19 -14.94 -8.25
N GLN A 8 5.54 -16.22 -8.32
CA GLN A 8 6.34 -16.84 -7.26
C GLN A 8 7.72 -16.18 -7.22
N GLN A 9 8.11 -15.74 -6.03
CA GLN A 9 9.49 -15.36 -5.77
C GLN A 9 10.37 -16.61 -5.93
N VAL A 10 11.47 -16.50 -6.67
CA VAL A 10 12.41 -17.62 -6.79
C VAL A 10 13.03 -17.87 -5.42
N ALA A 11 12.76 -19.03 -4.85
CA ALA A 11 13.22 -19.40 -3.51
C ALA A 11 14.74 -19.17 -3.36
N GLY A 12 15.14 -18.52 -2.29
CA GLY A 12 16.55 -18.25 -1.96
C GLY A 12 17.19 -17.05 -2.67
N LYS A 13 16.44 -16.27 -3.47
CA LYS A 13 16.95 -15.08 -4.15
C LYS A 13 16.16 -13.84 -3.75
N SER A 14 16.58 -13.16 -2.67
CA SER A 14 15.94 -11.94 -2.17
C SER A 14 15.85 -10.81 -3.22
N TRP A 15 16.79 -10.75 -4.16
CA TRP A 15 16.80 -9.77 -5.27
C TRP A 15 15.87 -10.11 -6.44
N SER A 16 15.26 -11.28 -6.50
CA SER A 16 14.37 -11.66 -7.61
C SER A 16 13.07 -10.83 -7.68
N GLY A 17 12.76 -10.13 -6.60
CA GLY A 17 11.61 -9.22 -6.52
C GLY A 17 11.96 -7.74 -6.59
N LEU A 18 13.23 -7.38 -6.87
CA LEU A 18 13.62 -5.98 -6.97
C LEU A 18 13.11 -5.38 -8.28
N LEU A 19 12.38 -4.28 -8.18
CA LEU A 19 11.92 -3.49 -9.31
C LEU A 19 12.68 -2.17 -9.36
N LYS A 20 13.02 -1.70 -10.56
CA LYS A 20 13.62 -0.38 -10.70
C LYS A 20 12.63 0.67 -10.24
N PRO A 21 13.06 1.65 -9.43
CA PRO A 21 12.23 2.77 -9.05
C PRO A 21 11.80 3.60 -10.27
N PHE A 22 10.59 4.15 -10.23
CA PHE A 22 10.06 4.97 -11.32
C PHE A 22 8.97 5.92 -10.83
N HIS A 23 8.71 6.97 -11.60
CA HIS A 23 7.60 7.88 -11.38
C HIS A 23 6.32 7.32 -12.02
N ILE A 24 5.25 7.19 -11.24
CA ILE A 24 3.89 6.90 -11.71
C ILE A 24 3.25 8.17 -12.27
N LEU A 25 3.34 9.27 -11.53
CA LEU A 25 3.18 10.66 -11.93
C LEU A 25 4.47 11.41 -11.54
N LYS A 26 4.64 12.67 -11.94
CA LYS A 26 5.88 13.40 -11.60
C LYS A 26 6.20 13.38 -10.11
N GLY A 27 5.19 13.52 -9.26
CA GLY A 27 5.38 13.52 -7.81
C GLY A 27 4.83 12.28 -7.11
N ILE A 28 4.36 11.25 -7.82
CA ILE A 28 4.00 9.95 -7.23
C ILE A 28 4.97 8.90 -7.77
N SER A 29 5.73 8.26 -6.88
CA SER A 29 6.81 7.36 -7.26
C SER A 29 6.67 6.00 -6.57
N PHE A 30 7.18 4.97 -7.25
CA PHE A 30 7.35 3.62 -6.71
C PHE A 30 8.82 3.38 -6.39
N VAL A 31 9.12 2.93 -5.16
CA VAL A 31 10.47 2.57 -4.70
C VAL A 31 10.55 1.19 -4.04
N GLY A 32 9.48 0.43 -4.10
CA GLY A 32 9.34 -0.87 -3.44
C GLY A 32 9.96 -2.04 -4.18
N THR A 33 9.45 -3.20 -3.82
CA THR A 33 9.78 -4.49 -4.46
C THR A 33 8.50 -5.12 -5.01
N TYR A 34 8.63 -6.24 -5.73
CA TYR A 34 7.46 -6.98 -6.20
C TYR A 34 6.57 -7.46 -5.04
N GLN A 35 7.18 -7.81 -3.90
CA GLN A 35 6.47 -8.33 -2.72
C GLN A 35 5.85 -7.24 -1.85
N ALA A 36 6.47 -6.06 -1.78
CA ALA A 36 6.03 -4.96 -0.95
C ALA A 36 6.15 -3.66 -1.75
N SER A 37 5.03 -3.11 -2.17
CA SER A 37 5.01 -1.82 -2.84
C SER A 37 5.24 -0.71 -1.82
N ILE A 38 6.07 0.24 -2.18
CA ILE A 38 6.34 1.43 -1.39
C ILE A 38 6.19 2.62 -2.31
N HIS A 39 5.42 3.60 -1.87
CA HIS A 39 5.16 4.78 -2.66
C HIS A 39 5.71 6.03 -1.97
N LEU A 40 6.29 6.94 -2.77
CA LEU A 40 6.66 8.28 -2.33
C LEU A 40 5.72 9.27 -3.00
N ILE A 41 5.16 10.17 -2.20
CA ILE A 41 4.28 11.24 -2.65
C ILE A 41 4.97 12.57 -2.35
N ASP A 42 5.36 13.28 -3.39
CA ASP A 42 5.87 14.66 -3.26
C ASP A 42 4.68 15.59 -3.03
N THR A 43 4.73 16.28 -1.91
CA THR A 43 3.62 17.14 -1.45
C THR A 43 3.91 18.63 -1.64
N GLY A 44 5.06 18.97 -2.23
CA GLY A 44 5.53 20.35 -2.31
C GLY A 44 6.26 20.86 -1.05
N ASP A 45 6.06 20.20 0.12
CA ASP A 45 6.75 20.49 1.39
C ASP A 45 7.46 19.26 1.95
N GLY A 46 7.93 18.38 1.08
CA GLY A 46 8.59 17.13 1.40
C GLY A 46 7.78 15.91 0.97
N LEU A 47 8.22 14.72 1.41
CA LEU A 47 7.68 13.47 0.96
C LEU A 47 6.79 12.82 2.04
N VAL A 48 5.69 12.24 1.59
CA VAL A 48 4.97 11.20 2.33
C VAL A 48 5.39 9.85 1.76
N MET A 49 5.83 8.96 2.62
CA MET A 49 6.16 7.57 2.29
C MET A 49 5.04 6.65 2.76
N ILE A 50 4.46 5.87 1.84
CA ILE A 50 3.43 4.88 2.18
C ILE A 50 4.10 3.51 2.21
N ASP A 51 4.12 2.89 3.40
CA ASP A 51 4.83 1.67 3.77
C ASP A 51 6.35 1.76 3.61
N THR A 52 7.09 0.78 4.14
CA THR A 52 8.55 0.79 4.17
C THR A 52 9.20 -0.51 3.71
N GLY A 53 8.39 -1.54 3.48
CA GLY A 53 8.87 -2.84 3.03
C GLY A 53 9.57 -3.66 4.12
N TYR A 54 10.17 -4.77 3.69
CA TYR A 54 10.97 -5.64 4.53
C TYR A 54 12.33 -5.03 4.89
N LEU A 55 12.84 -5.36 6.08
CA LEU A 55 14.17 -4.94 6.53
C LEU A 55 15.28 -5.41 5.56
N ASN A 56 15.20 -6.61 5.05
CA ASN A 56 16.24 -7.19 4.17
C ASN A 56 16.28 -6.56 2.77
N THR A 57 15.25 -5.79 2.37
CA THR A 57 15.21 -5.05 1.10
C THR A 57 15.29 -3.54 1.30
N PHE A 58 15.47 -3.07 2.53
CA PHE A 58 15.50 -1.64 2.86
C PHE A 58 16.59 -0.87 2.10
N TYR A 59 17.77 -1.48 1.89
CA TYR A 59 18.85 -0.89 1.08
C TYR A 59 18.38 -0.53 -0.34
N TRP A 60 17.48 -1.33 -0.92
CA TRP A 60 16.91 -1.08 -2.24
C TRP A 60 15.99 0.13 -2.25
N VAL A 61 15.17 0.26 -1.20
CA VAL A 61 14.29 1.42 -1.00
C VAL A 61 15.10 2.71 -0.92
N VAL A 62 16.15 2.73 -0.10
CA VAL A 62 17.06 3.89 0.03
C VAL A 62 17.71 4.23 -1.30
N ASN A 63 18.24 3.22 -2.01
CA ASN A 63 18.79 3.42 -3.35
C ASN A 63 17.74 3.99 -4.33
N GLY A 64 16.50 3.53 -4.22
CA GLY A 64 15.38 4.01 -5.01
C GLY A 64 15.09 5.50 -4.77
N ILE A 65 15.04 5.92 -3.51
CA ILE A 65 14.83 7.31 -3.14
C ILE A 65 15.89 8.21 -3.80
N TYR A 66 17.17 7.86 -3.65
CA TYR A 66 18.27 8.62 -4.27
C TYR A 66 18.23 8.61 -5.81
N SER A 67 17.88 7.47 -6.42
CA SER A 67 17.84 7.35 -7.88
C SER A 67 16.74 8.18 -8.54
N LEU A 68 15.71 8.54 -7.78
CA LEU A 68 14.63 9.44 -8.19
C LEU A 68 14.92 10.92 -7.87
N GLY A 69 16.11 11.23 -7.36
CA GLY A 69 16.54 12.60 -7.06
C GLY A 69 16.12 13.10 -5.68
N TYR A 70 15.51 12.27 -4.86
CA TYR A 70 15.13 12.59 -3.48
C TYR A 70 16.19 12.15 -2.48
N ARG A 71 16.02 12.58 -1.23
CA ARG A 71 16.83 12.13 -0.08
C ARG A 71 15.90 11.50 0.97
N PRO A 72 16.35 10.49 1.72
CA PRO A 72 15.58 9.98 2.84
C PRO A 72 15.14 11.05 3.84
N SER A 73 15.98 12.08 4.07
CA SER A 73 15.67 13.23 4.93
C SER A 73 14.53 14.11 4.44
N ASP A 74 14.10 13.97 3.17
CA ASP A 74 12.96 14.71 2.63
C ASP A 74 11.62 14.09 3.10
N VAL A 75 11.64 12.87 3.66
CA VAL A 75 10.45 12.21 4.17
C VAL A 75 9.97 12.89 5.46
N LYS A 76 8.75 13.41 5.43
CA LYS A 76 8.06 14.06 6.56
C LYS A 76 7.15 13.11 7.31
N TYR A 77 6.51 12.19 6.58
CA TYR A 77 5.61 11.21 7.17
C TYR A 77 5.85 9.83 6.57
N ILE A 78 5.71 8.81 7.43
CA ILE A 78 5.69 7.41 7.06
C ILE A 78 4.31 6.86 7.44
N PHE A 79 3.48 6.60 6.44
CA PHE A 79 2.15 6.00 6.64
C PHE A 79 2.29 4.47 6.58
N MET A 80 1.89 3.80 7.64
CA MET A 80 1.82 2.34 7.71
C MET A 80 0.37 1.93 7.45
N THR A 81 0.14 1.18 6.36
CA THR A 81 -1.20 0.70 5.99
C THR A 81 -1.75 -0.28 7.02
N HIS A 82 -0.89 -1.12 7.58
CA HIS A 82 -1.16 -2.06 8.67
C HIS A 82 0.16 -2.58 9.28
N TRP A 83 0.08 -3.39 10.33
CA TRP A 83 1.24 -3.78 11.15
C TRP A 83 2.14 -4.89 10.59
N HIS A 84 1.86 -5.53 9.45
CA HIS A 84 2.68 -6.64 8.93
C HIS A 84 4.08 -6.21 8.51
N GLY A 85 5.04 -7.15 8.60
CA GLY A 85 6.46 -6.88 8.42
C GLY A 85 6.83 -6.31 7.06
N ASP A 86 6.19 -6.80 6.01
CA ASP A 86 6.39 -6.32 4.64
C ASP A 86 5.92 -4.87 4.40
N HIS A 87 5.30 -4.25 5.40
CA HIS A 87 4.89 -2.85 5.39
C HIS A 87 5.67 -1.99 6.39
N VAL A 88 6.15 -2.56 7.52
CA VAL A 88 6.67 -1.76 8.64
C VAL A 88 8.12 -2.04 9.04
N GLU A 89 8.76 -3.12 8.57
CA GLU A 89 10.12 -3.47 9.03
C GLU A 89 11.17 -2.42 8.67
N GLY A 90 10.97 -1.66 7.60
CA GLY A 90 11.85 -0.56 7.20
C GLY A 90 11.65 0.74 7.98
N VAL A 91 10.67 0.85 8.90
CA VAL A 91 10.37 2.10 9.63
C VAL A 91 11.56 2.55 10.49
N LYS A 92 12.08 1.68 11.33
CA LYS A 92 13.20 2.05 12.23
C LYS A 92 14.47 2.50 11.50
N PRO A 93 14.98 1.75 10.50
CA PRO A 93 16.10 2.24 9.72
C PRO A 93 15.78 3.49 8.93
N MET A 94 14.53 3.69 8.46
CA MET A 94 14.13 4.92 7.79
C MET A 94 14.19 6.12 8.74
N LEU A 95 13.71 5.99 9.97
CA LEU A 95 13.80 7.04 11.00
C LEU A 95 15.26 7.39 11.37
N THR A 96 16.22 6.48 11.17
CA THR A 96 17.65 6.81 11.34
C THR A 96 18.14 7.77 10.23
N LEU A 97 17.56 7.66 9.03
CA LEU A 97 17.90 8.52 7.87
C LEU A 97 17.03 9.77 7.77
N ALA A 98 15.85 9.73 8.38
CA ALA A 98 14.86 10.80 8.42
C ALA A 98 14.35 11.00 9.86
N PRO A 99 15.18 11.51 10.79
CA PRO A 99 14.85 11.56 12.22
C PRO A 99 13.67 12.47 12.56
N GLU A 100 13.34 13.40 11.68
CA GLU A 100 12.20 14.32 11.85
C GLU A 100 10.89 13.77 11.27
N ALA A 101 10.94 12.62 10.56
CA ALA A 101 9.75 12.01 9.99
C ALA A 101 8.84 11.49 11.09
N LYS A 102 7.52 11.67 10.92
CA LYS A 102 6.49 11.17 11.84
C LYS A 102 5.83 9.93 11.29
N THR A 103 5.64 8.96 12.14
CA THR A 103 5.01 7.69 11.81
C THR A 103 3.51 7.73 12.08
N VAL A 104 2.72 7.17 11.15
CA VAL A 104 1.24 7.17 11.20
C VAL A 104 0.72 5.76 10.98
N ILE A 105 -0.23 5.32 11.78
CA ILE A 105 -0.91 4.00 11.64
C ILE A 105 -2.37 4.07 12.09
N GLY A 106 -3.18 3.14 11.63
CA GLY A 106 -4.56 2.97 12.14
C GLY A 106 -4.59 2.60 13.63
N VAL A 107 -5.49 3.24 14.39
CA VAL A 107 -5.59 3.13 15.86
C VAL A 107 -5.74 1.69 16.37
N ARG A 108 -6.25 0.77 15.56
CA ARG A 108 -6.47 -0.62 15.99
C ARG A 108 -5.28 -1.54 15.73
N ASP A 109 -4.22 -1.03 15.03
CA ASP A 109 -2.95 -1.72 14.79
C ASP A 109 -1.77 -1.11 15.57
N ASP A 110 -1.97 0.02 16.27
CA ASP A 110 -0.92 0.75 17.00
C ASP A 110 -0.24 -0.10 18.08
N LYS A 111 -1.04 -0.81 18.87
CA LYS A 111 -0.54 -1.71 19.90
C LYS A 111 0.24 -2.88 19.28
N ARG A 112 -0.26 -3.44 18.18
CA ARG A 112 0.36 -4.62 17.54
C ARG A 112 1.70 -4.28 16.91
N VAL A 113 1.82 -3.13 16.24
CA VAL A 113 3.11 -2.69 15.65
C VAL A 113 4.14 -2.41 16.74
N PHE A 114 3.71 -1.88 17.90
CA PHE A 114 4.59 -1.70 19.05
C PHE A 114 5.04 -3.03 19.66
N GLU A 115 4.13 -3.94 19.94
CA GLU A 115 4.44 -5.25 20.55
C GLU A 115 5.37 -6.07 19.65
N ARG A 116 5.16 -6.02 18.32
CA ARG A 116 5.90 -6.86 17.39
C ARG A 116 7.25 -6.28 16.98
N TYR A 117 7.30 -4.96 16.75
CA TYR A 117 8.49 -4.30 16.18
C TYR A 117 9.07 -3.22 17.08
N GLY A 118 8.44 -2.91 18.22
CA GLY A 118 8.85 -1.81 19.09
C GLY A 118 8.79 -0.45 18.39
N ILE A 119 7.86 -0.29 17.44
CA ILE A 119 7.57 0.98 16.78
C ILE A 119 6.46 1.64 17.58
N LYS A 120 6.75 2.82 18.15
CA LYS A 120 5.75 3.65 18.80
C LYS A 120 5.31 4.71 17.80
N PRO A 121 4.10 4.61 17.23
CA PRO A 121 3.64 5.59 16.25
C PRO A 121 3.52 6.99 16.87
N ASP A 122 3.88 8.03 16.09
CA ASP A 122 3.70 9.43 16.52
C ASP A 122 2.24 9.87 16.41
N ILE A 123 1.52 9.34 15.41
CA ILE A 123 0.14 9.66 15.10
C ILE A 123 -0.62 8.36 14.91
N VAL A 124 -1.76 8.24 15.57
CA VAL A 124 -2.73 7.19 15.32
C VAL A 124 -3.99 7.78 14.69
N VAL A 125 -4.42 7.20 13.57
CA VAL A 125 -5.57 7.68 12.80
C VAL A 125 -6.76 6.75 12.96
N LYS A 126 -7.94 7.34 12.93
CA LYS A 126 -9.24 6.69 12.93
C LYS A 126 -9.90 6.85 11.57
N ASP A 127 -11.05 6.23 11.46
CA ASP A 127 -11.88 6.35 10.28
C ASP A 127 -12.23 7.81 9.93
N ALA A 128 -12.07 8.13 8.64
CA ALA A 128 -12.28 9.46 8.07
C ALA A 128 -11.34 10.57 8.56
N ASP A 129 -10.34 10.26 9.40
CA ASP A 129 -9.31 11.23 9.76
C ASP A 129 -8.53 11.69 8.51
N THR A 130 -8.07 12.93 8.57
CA THR A 130 -7.25 13.52 7.52
C THR A 130 -5.92 14.02 8.06
N LEU A 131 -4.88 13.99 7.20
CA LEU A 131 -3.58 14.59 7.48
C LEU A 131 -3.12 15.35 6.24
N THR A 132 -2.76 16.61 6.43
CA THR A 132 -2.23 17.46 5.35
C THR A 132 -0.71 17.56 5.48
N CYS A 133 -0.02 17.36 4.36
CA CYS A 133 1.40 17.63 4.19
C CYS A 133 1.56 18.44 2.90
N GLY A 134 2.16 19.63 2.99
CA GLY A 134 2.23 20.54 1.85
C GLY A 134 0.87 20.78 1.21
N ASP A 135 0.80 20.56 -0.09
CA ASP A 135 -0.42 20.77 -0.89
C ASP A 135 -1.38 19.57 -0.92
N ILE A 136 -1.02 18.46 -0.26
CA ILE A 136 -1.80 17.22 -0.35
C ILE A 136 -2.46 16.90 0.99
N THR A 137 -3.77 16.65 0.96
CA THR A 137 -4.54 16.16 2.11
C THR A 137 -4.87 14.69 1.90
N PHE A 138 -4.36 13.85 2.79
CA PHE A 138 -4.60 12.42 2.83
C PHE A 138 -5.79 12.12 3.74
N ARG A 139 -6.70 11.26 3.30
CA ARG A 139 -7.82 10.77 4.09
C ARG A 139 -7.63 9.27 4.35
N PHE A 140 -7.81 8.88 5.60
CA PHE A 140 -7.70 7.50 6.06
C PHE A 140 -9.10 6.89 6.20
N VAL A 141 -9.26 5.69 5.67
CA VAL A 141 -10.50 4.92 5.75
C VAL A 141 -10.19 3.59 6.42
N GLU A 142 -10.80 3.31 7.58
CA GLU A 142 -10.67 1.99 8.19
C GLU A 142 -11.27 0.92 7.29
N THR A 143 -10.46 -0.06 6.95
CA THR A 143 -10.82 -1.20 6.10
C THR A 143 -10.35 -2.51 6.72
N PRO A 144 -10.93 -2.88 7.90
CA PRO A 144 -10.56 -4.09 8.61
C PRO A 144 -10.85 -5.35 7.78
N GLY A 145 -10.20 -6.43 8.16
CA GLY A 145 -10.31 -7.75 7.54
C GLY A 145 -8.96 -8.43 7.43
N HIS A 146 -8.03 -7.87 6.65
CA HIS A 146 -6.65 -8.34 6.57
C HIS A 146 -5.92 -8.22 7.92
N THR A 147 -6.00 -7.06 8.54
CA THR A 147 -5.79 -6.84 9.97
C THR A 147 -6.99 -6.08 10.54
N VAL A 148 -7.10 -6.05 11.85
CA VAL A 148 -8.18 -5.33 12.53
C VAL A 148 -8.05 -3.81 12.35
N GLY A 149 -6.83 -3.30 12.19
CA GLY A 149 -6.51 -1.88 12.09
C GLY A 149 -6.04 -1.42 10.71
N THR A 150 -6.23 -2.24 9.67
CA THR A 150 -5.92 -1.83 8.30
C THR A 150 -6.59 -0.50 7.95
N VAL A 151 -5.82 0.42 7.37
CA VAL A 151 -6.32 1.67 6.81
C VAL A 151 -6.03 1.74 5.31
N SER A 152 -7.03 2.16 4.56
CA SER A 152 -6.90 2.55 3.15
C SER A 152 -6.70 4.05 3.05
N ILE A 153 -5.97 4.50 2.03
CA ILE A 153 -5.53 5.89 1.91
C ILE A 153 -6.04 6.46 0.61
N PHE A 154 -6.67 7.64 0.67
CA PHE A 154 -7.21 8.37 -0.47
C PHE A 154 -6.74 9.82 -0.44
N PHE A 155 -6.42 10.36 -1.61
CA PHE A 155 -6.03 11.76 -1.76
C PHE A 155 -6.21 12.23 -3.20
N ASP A 156 -6.37 13.53 -3.35
CA ASP A 156 -6.38 14.17 -4.67
C ASP A 156 -4.97 14.66 -5.00
N TYR A 157 -4.50 14.36 -6.20
CA TYR A 157 -3.18 14.77 -6.67
C TYR A 157 -3.29 15.64 -7.93
N PRO A 158 -2.99 16.94 -7.84
CA PRO A 158 -3.01 17.85 -8.98
C PRO A 158 -1.73 17.71 -9.80
N GLU A 159 -1.85 17.44 -11.08
CA GLU A 159 -0.72 17.44 -12.01
C GLU A 159 -1.16 17.84 -13.41
N SER A 160 -0.42 18.77 -14.05
CA SER A 160 -0.61 19.19 -15.44
C SER A 160 -2.04 19.62 -15.77
N GLY A 161 -2.70 20.35 -14.86
CA GLY A 161 -4.06 20.87 -15.03
C GLY A 161 -5.18 19.84 -14.84
N ARG A 162 -4.84 18.64 -14.42
CA ARG A 162 -5.78 17.58 -14.02
C ARG A 162 -5.61 17.26 -12.54
N THR A 163 -6.69 16.88 -11.88
CA THR A 163 -6.67 16.28 -10.54
C THR A 163 -6.92 14.78 -10.66
N TYR A 164 -6.01 13.98 -10.13
CA TYR A 164 -6.13 12.53 -10.06
C TYR A 164 -6.68 12.13 -8.69
N HIS A 165 -7.75 11.33 -8.65
CA HIS A 165 -8.26 10.73 -7.43
C HIS A 165 -7.47 9.44 -7.16
N VAL A 166 -6.53 9.52 -6.24
CA VAL A 166 -5.62 8.41 -5.91
C VAL A 166 -6.16 7.60 -4.76
N GLY A 167 -6.16 6.28 -4.90
CA GLY A 167 -6.61 5.37 -3.86
C GLY A 167 -5.69 4.16 -3.67
N MET A 168 -5.56 3.72 -2.41
CA MET A 168 -4.87 2.50 -2.03
C MET A 168 -5.75 1.68 -1.09
N PHE A 169 -5.99 0.41 -1.40
CA PHE A 169 -6.54 -0.55 -0.43
C PHE A 169 -5.39 -1.07 0.45
N GLY A 170 -5.32 -0.63 1.69
CA GLY A 170 -4.18 -0.86 2.58
C GLY A 170 -3.96 -2.31 3.02
N GLY A 171 -4.97 -3.19 2.93
CA GLY A 171 -4.87 -4.59 3.35
C GLY A 171 -5.65 -5.53 2.44
N ALA A 172 -5.25 -5.64 1.19
CA ALA A 172 -5.92 -6.49 0.21
C ALA A 172 -5.60 -7.99 0.34
N GLY A 173 -4.64 -8.37 1.20
CA GLY A 173 -4.22 -9.75 1.42
C GLY A 173 -5.33 -10.61 2.01
N ARG A 174 -5.68 -11.72 1.34
CA ARG A 174 -6.82 -12.57 1.72
C ARG A 174 -6.45 -13.78 2.57
N GLY A 175 -5.15 -14.05 2.74
CA GLY A 175 -4.65 -15.17 3.54
C GLY A 175 -5.11 -15.09 5.00
N ALA A 176 -5.01 -13.94 5.61
CA ALA A 176 -5.38 -13.70 7.02
C ALA A 176 -6.88 -13.85 7.34
N LEU A 177 -7.73 -14.04 6.32
CA LEU A 177 -9.18 -14.21 6.52
C LEU A 177 -9.59 -15.63 6.90
N PHE A 178 -8.64 -16.56 7.01
CA PHE A 178 -8.91 -17.99 7.22
C PHE A 178 -8.13 -18.53 8.41
N GLU A 179 -8.73 -19.49 9.12
CA GLU A 179 -8.26 -20.00 10.42
C GLU A 179 -6.92 -20.74 10.37
N ASP A 180 -6.47 -21.13 9.20
CA ASP A 180 -5.13 -21.68 8.97
C ASP A 180 -4.02 -20.63 8.98
N ASN A 181 -4.36 -19.35 9.09
CA ASN A 181 -3.41 -18.25 9.15
C ASN A 181 -3.27 -17.72 10.59
N VAL A 182 -2.04 -17.44 11.00
CA VAL A 182 -1.73 -16.94 12.37
C VAL A 182 -2.31 -15.54 12.65
N ASP A 183 -2.62 -14.79 11.62
CA ASP A 183 -3.17 -13.42 11.70
C ASP A 183 -4.71 -13.40 11.63
N TYR A 184 -5.34 -14.57 11.52
CA TYR A 184 -6.79 -14.68 11.53
C TYR A 184 -7.41 -14.15 12.82
N TYR A 185 -8.50 -13.43 12.70
CA TYR A 185 -9.37 -13.08 13.82
C TYR A 185 -10.84 -13.36 13.48
N LYS A 186 -11.61 -13.71 14.51
CA LYS A 186 -13.04 -14.01 14.34
C LYS A 186 -13.77 -12.77 13.82
N GLY A 187 -14.47 -12.91 12.70
CA GLY A 187 -15.20 -11.84 12.03
C GLY A 187 -14.41 -11.15 10.91
N SER A 188 -13.14 -11.52 10.70
CA SER A 188 -12.29 -10.90 9.67
C SER A 188 -12.89 -10.96 8.26
N ARG A 189 -13.60 -12.02 7.90
CA ARG A 189 -14.28 -12.15 6.59
C ARG A 189 -15.41 -11.14 6.43
N ASN A 190 -16.26 -11.00 7.45
CA ASN A 190 -17.36 -10.02 7.42
C ASN A 190 -16.83 -8.59 7.37
N ASP A 191 -15.80 -8.28 8.17
CA ASP A 191 -15.11 -7.01 8.14
C ASP A 191 -14.54 -6.73 6.74
N TYR A 192 -13.91 -7.73 6.13
CA TYR A 192 -13.34 -7.61 4.78
C TYR A 192 -14.40 -7.32 3.72
N PHE A 193 -15.53 -8.05 3.74
CA PHE A 193 -16.63 -7.79 2.80
C PHE A 193 -17.25 -6.42 2.98
N ASN A 194 -17.44 -5.97 4.22
CA ASN A 194 -17.91 -4.62 4.53
C ASN A 194 -16.90 -3.57 4.02
N SER A 195 -15.61 -3.81 4.20
CA SER A 195 -14.53 -2.96 3.69
C SER A 195 -14.55 -2.87 2.16
N LEU A 196 -14.71 -4.00 1.45
CA LEU A 196 -14.84 -4.00 0.00
C LEU A 196 -16.07 -3.21 -0.49
N ALA A 197 -17.22 -3.39 0.19
CA ALA A 197 -18.45 -2.65 -0.14
C ALA A 197 -18.26 -1.14 0.05
N ARG A 198 -17.59 -0.75 1.15
CA ARG A 198 -17.27 0.64 1.44
C ARG A 198 -16.32 1.25 0.40
N LEU A 199 -15.24 0.53 0.05
CA LEU A 199 -14.25 0.97 -0.93
C LEU A 199 -14.83 1.17 -2.33
N LYS A 200 -15.90 0.44 -2.68
CA LYS A 200 -16.61 0.64 -3.96
C LYS A 200 -17.31 1.99 -4.10
N ALA A 201 -17.54 2.70 -2.99
CA ALA A 201 -18.10 4.04 -3.01
C ALA A 201 -17.05 5.15 -3.24
N GLU A 202 -15.76 4.82 -3.11
CA GLU A 202 -14.67 5.77 -3.32
C GLU A 202 -14.45 6.03 -4.81
N LYS A 203 -14.18 7.28 -5.19
CA LYS A 203 -13.76 7.63 -6.54
C LYS A 203 -12.24 7.43 -6.66
N VAL A 204 -11.82 6.57 -7.58
CA VAL A 204 -10.40 6.28 -7.82
C VAL A 204 -10.16 6.19 -9.32
N ASP A 205 -9.30 7.03 -9.85
CA ASP A 205 -8.80 6.99 -11.22
C ASP A 205 -7.32 6.62 -11.32
N LEU A 206 -6.61 6.59 -10.18
CA LEU A 206 -5.25 6.05 -10.07
C LEU A 206 -5.16 5.14 -8.84
N PHE A 207 -5.06 3.84 -9.09
CA PHE A 207 -4.96 2.82 -8.04
C PHE A 207 -3.51 2.50 -7.71
N LEU A 208 -3.08 2.75 -6.47
CA LEU A 208 -1.80 2.33 -5.92
C LEU A 208 -1.98 0.98 -5.20
N GLY A 209 -1.31 -0.06 -5.70
CA GLY A 209 -1.29 -1.35 -5.02
C GLY A 209 -0.32 -1.35 -3.84
N ASN A 210 -0.68 -1.95 -2.70
CA ASN A 210 0.27 -2.21 -1.62
C ASN A 210 1.17 -3.43 -1.87
N HIS A 211 0.85 -4.19 -2.91
CA HIS A 211 1.71 -5.21 -3.52
C HIS A 211 1.64 -5.08 -5.04
N CYS A 212 2.71 -5.41 -5.76
CA CYS A 212 2.74 -5.27 -7.21
C CYS A 212 1.64 -6.04 -7.94
N TRP A 213 1.24 -7.20 -7.43
CA TRP A 213 0.16 -8.01 -8.03
C TRP A 213 -1.25 -7.44 -7.81
N ASN A 214 -1.44 -6.40 -7.01
CA ASN A 214 -2.76 -5.77 -6.84
C ASN A 214 -3.21 -5.04 -8.10
N ASN A 215 -2.27 -4.42 -8.80
CA ASN A 215 -2.53 -3.61 -9.99
C ASN A 215 -1.53 -3.86 -11.12
N ASN A 216 -0.79 -4.99 -11.11
CA ASN A 216 0.23 -5.34 -12.09
C ASN A 216 1.31 -4.24 -12.27
N THR A 217 1.81 -3.68 -11.16
CA THR A 217 2.77 -2.56 -11.14
C THR A 217 3.97 -2.80 -12.07
N ASP A 218 4.55 -4.01 -12.07
CA ASP A 218 5.72 -4.36 -12.88
C ASP A 218 5.43 -4.35 -14.39
N GLU A 219 4.25 -4.84 -14.79
CA GLU A 219 3.82 -4.85 -16.20
C GLU A 219 3.51 -3.42 -16.67
N LYS A 220 2.87 -2.62 -15.83
CA LYS A 220 2.59 -1.20 -16.11
C LYS A 220 3.86 -0.37 -16.22
N ALA A 221 4.83 -0.59 -15.32
CA ALA A 221 6.14 0.06 -15.42
C ALA A 221 6.86 -0.27 -16.74
N ALA A 222 6.78 -1.53 -17.18
CA ALA A 222 7.32 -1.95 -18.47
C ALA A 222 6.57 -1.31 -19.65
N ALA A 223 5.24 -1.22 -19.57
CA ALA A 223 4.41 -0.58 -20.60
C ALA A 223 4.68 0.93 -20.71
N MET A 224 4.80 1.65 -19.58
CA MET A 224 5.19 3.07 -19.58
C MET A 224 6.57 3.30 -20.20
N LYS A 225 7.52 2.41 -19.92
CA LYS A 225 8.85 2.51 -20.53
C LYS A 225 8.82 2.28 -22.04
N ALA A 226 7.94 1.39 -22.50
CA ALA A 226 7.78 1.09 -23.94
C ALA A 226 7.01 2.21 -24.68
N ASN A 227 6.07 2.86 -24.03
CA ASN A 227 5.28 3.98 -24.56
C ASN A 227 5.05 5.06 -23.49
N PRO A 228 5.97 6.05 -23.37
CA PRO A 228 5.89 7.10 -22.35
C PRO A 228 4.67 8.04 -22.47
N GLU A 229 4.00 8.06 -23.63
CA GLU A 229 2.80 8.89 -23.86
C GLU A 229 1.55 8.33 -23.16
N ILE A 230 1.59 7.05 -22.76
CA ILE A 230 0.46 6.38 -22.13
C ILE A 230 0.82 6.01 -20.70
N ASN A 231 0.05 6.51 -19.73
CA ASN A 231 0.17 6.09 -18.34
C ASN A 231 -0.85 5.00 -18.00
N PRO A 232 -0.46 3.72 -17.93
CA PRO A 232 -1.39 2.62 -17.66
C PRO A 232 -1.85 2.54 -16.19
N PHE A 233 -1.30 3.36 -15.30
CA PHE A 233 -1.78 3.47 -13.92
C PHE A 233 -3.06 4.31 -13.81
N VAL A 234 -3.36 5.11 -14.83
CA VAL A 234 -4.59 5.91 -14.88
C VAL A 234 -5.70 5.08 -15.55
N ASP A 235 -6.49 4.41 -14.73
CA ASP A 235 -7.63 3.59 -15.16
C ASP A 235 -8.76 3.64 -14.11
N GLU A 236 -9.80 4.42 -14.41
CA GLU A 236 -10.96 4.63 -13.54
C GLU A 236 -11.74 3.36 -13.17
N LYS A 237 -11.44 2.23 -13.83
CA LYS A 237 -12.14 0.96 -13.61
C LYS A 237 -11.29 -0.07 -12.86
N GLU A 238 -9.98 0.13 -12.79
CA GLU A 238 -9.08 -0.90 -12.28
C GLU A 238 -9.31 -1.19 -10.79
N PHE A 239 -9.45 -0.14 -9.98
CA PHE A 239 -9.71 -0.29 -8.56
C PHE A 239 -10.94 -1.15 -8.29
N TYR A 240 -12.03 -0.90 -8.98
CA TYR A 240 -13.28 -1.65 -8.81
C TYR A 240 -13.17 -3.09 -9.30
N ARG A 241 -12.48 -3.32 -10.44
CA ARG A 241 -12.19 -4.70 -10.90
C ARG A 241 -11.37 -5.47 -9.89
N PHE A 242 -10.41 -4.81 -9.24
CA PHE A 242 -9.60 -5.42 -8.20
C PHE A 242 -10.44 -5.76 -6.95
N LEU A 243 -11.34 -4.88 -6.51
CA LEU A 243 -12.25 -5.16 -5.40
C LEU A 243 -13.19 -6.32 -5.72
N ASP A 244 -13.72 -6.41 -6.94
CA ASP A 244 -14.55 -7.54 -7.40
C ASP A 244 -13.76 -8.84 -7.43
N TYR A 245 -12.51 -8.80 -7.86
CA TYR A 245 -11.61 -9.95 -7.80
C TYR A 245 -11.39 -10.39 -6.34
N CYS A 246 -11.09 -9.49 -5.43
CA CYS A 246 -10.92 -9.79 -4.01
C CYS A 246 -12.16 -10.47 -3.41
N TYR A 247 -13.34 -9.92 -3.70
CA TYR A 247 -14.61 -10.50 -3.27
C TYR A 247 -14.80 -11.92 -3.77
N THR A 248 -14.62 -12.12 -5.08
CA THR A 248 -14.82 -13.42 -5.75
C THR A 248 -13.84 -14.47 -5.20
N ASP A 249 -12.57 -14.12 -5.05
CA ASP A 249 -11.53 -15.04 -4.57
C ASP A 249 -11.81 -15.54 -3.14
N VAL A 250 -12.25 -14.65 -2.24
CA VAL A 250 -12.63 -15.04 -0.88
C VAL A 250 -13.87 -15.96 -0.90
N LYS A 251 -14.90 -15.62 -1.67
CA LYS A 251 -16.12 -16.45 -1.79
C LYS A 251 -15.83 -17.83 -2.38
N GLU A 252 -14.97 -17.91 -3.39
CA GLU A 252 -14.56 -19.19 -3.98
C GLU A 252 -13.79 -20.06 -2.98
N ARG A 253 -12.90 -19.45 -2.18
CA ARG A 253 -12.17 -20.16 -1.13
C ARG A 253 -13.15 -20.65 -0.04
N MET A 254 -14.04 -19.80 0.45
CA MET A 254 -15.08 -20.21 1.44
C MET A 254 -15.88 -21.39 0.93
N LYS A 255 -16.32 -21.35 -0.35
CA LYS A 255 -17.07 -22.48 -0.95
C LYS A 255 -16.27 -23.76 -0.98
N ARG A 256 -14.97 -23.70 -1.34
CA ARG A 256 -14.09 -24.90 -1.34
C ARG A 256 -13.89 -25.48 0.05
N GLU A 257 -13.87 -24.65 1.07
CA GLU A 257 -13.64 -25.04 2.47
C GLU A 257 -14.97 -25.35 3.23
N GLY A 258 -16.13 -25.23 2.55
CA GLY A 258 -17.44 -25.49 3.17
C GLY A 258 -17.82 -24.47 4.25
N LEU A 259 -17.25 -23.26 4.20
CA LEU A 259 -17.51 -22.19 5.16
C LEU A 259 -18.77 -21.41 4.77
N THR A 260 -19.61 -21.13 5.75
CA THR A 260 -20.70 -20.15 5.65
C THR A 260 -20.25 -18.76 6.06
N GLU A 261 -21.01 -17.75 5.67
CA GLU A 261 -20.78 -16.34 6.10
C GLU A 261 -20.90 -16.19 7.61
#